data_68a904ff7fc8915823f74aa18978d795
#
_entry.id   68a904ff7fc8915823f74aa18978d795
#
_cell.length_a   1.000
_cell.length_b   1.000
_cell.length_c   1.000
_cell.angle_alpha   90.00
_cell.angle_beta   90.00
_cell.angle_gamma   90.00
#
_symmetry.space_group_name_H-M   'P 1'
#
loop_
_entity.id
_entity.type
_entity.pdbx_description
1 polymer ?
#
loop_
_entity_poly.entity_id
_entity_poly.type
_entity_poly.pdbx_seq_one_letter_code
_entity_poly.pdbx_strand_id
1 'polypeptide(L)'
;MRSTIKLAGFLILVSFFFIQARATQPDFQNIFQGKDGCFVLYDLKAGKVACQYNESRCQREFAPCSTFKIAIALMAFDKGILKDENTTYKWDGVDRGSPSWNRDTSATDWLKYSVVWYSQRITPQLGAATIEDYLAKFDYGNRDISGGLTNFWLGSTLKISPNEEIEFWKKLWRNELPVSQRAMTLTKKIIPMEISPAGATLAGKTGSHSTKTNSLGWFVGHLDCKQGEYLVAVNYGEDKPPARNTYPGMVAEKLCEKILEEMQLY
;
A
#
# COMPACT_ATOMS: atom_id res chain seq x y z
N MET A 1 38.89 21.46 71.80
CA MET A 1 38.27 22.17 70.66
C MET A 1 38.37 21.28 69.42
N ARG A 2 37.27 20.66 68.97
CA ARG A 2 37.22 19.84 67.77
C ARG A 2 36.41 20.64 66.76
N SER A 3 37.06 21.03 65.63
CA SER A 3 36.48 21.76 64.55
C SER A 3 35.85 20.75 63.55
N THR A 4 34.54 20.84 63.34
CA THR A 4 33.81 20.05 62.39
C THR A 4 33.70 20.82 61.05
N ILE A 5 34.39 20.34 60.01
CA ILE A 5 34.28 20.86 58.66
C ILE A 5 33.01 20.25 58.01
N LYS A 6 32.02 21.09 57.68
CA LYS A 6 30.87 20.71 56.92
C LYS A 6 31.22 20.77 55.39
N LEU A 7 31.25 19.62 54.79
CA LEU A 7 31.35 19.50 53.25
C LEU A 7 29.98 19.73 52.65
N ALA A 8 29.80 20.83 51.93
CA ALA A 8 28.60 21.09 51.15
C ALA A 8 28.76 20.44 49.78
N GLY A 9 28.03 19.35 49.57
CA GLY A 9 27.96 18.69 48.25
C GLY A 9 27.10 19.49 47.29
N PHE A 10 27.71 19.97 46.20
CA PHE A 10 27.01 20.66 45.11
C PHE A 10 26.50 19.58 44.11
N LEU A 11 25.19 19.34 44.10
CA LEU A 11 24.55 18.43 43.15
C LEU A 11 24.35 19.20 41.84
N ILE A 12 25.16 18.89 40.81
CA ILE A 12 24.96 19.42 39.46
C ILE A 12 23.86 18.60 38.80
N LEU A 13 22.67 19.17 38.66
CA LEU A 13 21.58 18.61 37.86
C LEU A 13 21.91 18.84 36.38
N VAL A 14 22.39 17.81 35.67
CA VAL A 14 22.54 17.83 34.22
C VAL A 14 21.19 17.55 33.62
N SER A 15 20.48 18.59 33.19
CA SER A 15 19.25 18.49 32.43
C SER A 15 19.57 18.06 31.00
N PHE A 16 19.35 16.80 30.67
CA PHE A 16 19.34 16.34 29.27
C PHE A 16 18.11 16.91 28.59
N PHE A 17 18.28 17.98 27.82
CA PHE A 17 17.31 18.42 26.87
C PHE A 17 17.33 17.39 25.69
N PHE A 18 16.38 16.46 25.68
CA PHE A 18 16.05 15.71 24.48
C PHE A 18 15.41 16.70 23.49
N ILE A 19 16.19 17.20 22.55
CA ILE A 19 15.65 17.87 21.38
C ILE A 19 14.95 16.77 20.57
N GLN A 20 13.66 16.62 20.81
CA GLN A 20 12.80 15.84 19.92
C GLN A 20 12.78 16.58 18.58
N ALA A 21 13.52 16.09 17.59
CA ALA A 21 13.45 16.59 16.23
C ALA A 21 11.97 16.50 15.81
N ARG A 22 11.30 17.65 15.70
CA ARG A 22 9.96 17.73 15.15
C ARG A 22 10.10 17.31 13.69
N ALA A 23 9.52 16.16 13.33
CA ALA A 23 9.42 15.77 11.94
C ALA A 23 8.83 16.96 11.17
N THR A 24 9.55 17.45 10.19
CA THR A 24 9.09 18.55 9.35
C THR A 24 7.85 18.06 8.62
N GLN A 25 6.76 18.84 8.70
CA GLN A 25 5.54 18.49 7.97
C GLN A 25 5.82 18.67 6.47
N PRO A 26 5.57 17.65 5.63
CA PRO A 26 5.82 17.74 4.19
C PRO A 26 5.06 18.89 3.53
N ASP A 27 5.64 19.50 2.51
CA ASP A 27 4.93 20.48 1.68
C ASP A 27 4.03 19.77 0.66
N PHE A 28 2.90 19.27 1.14
CA PHE A 28 1.94 18.52 0.34
C PHE A 28 1.44 19.30 -0.88
N GLN A 29 1.28 20.64 -0.79
CA GLN A 29 0.82 21.44 -1.92
C GLN A 29 1.83 21.40 -3.06
N ASN A 30 3.09 21.59 -2.74
CA ASN A 30 4.18 21.48 -3.71
C ASN A 30 4.38 20.05 -4.22
N ILE A 31 4.26 19.06 -3.35
CA ILE A 31 4.42 17.65 -3.76
C ILE A 31 3.31 17.23 -4.74
N PHE A 32 2.05 17.49 -4.43
CA PHE A 32 0.94 17.09 -5.29
C PHE A 32 0.78 17.98 -6.54
N GLN A 33 1.36 19.21 -6.56
CA GLN A 33 1.38 20.10 -7.73
C GLN A 33 -0.01 20.30 -8.37
N GLY A 34 -1.03 20.56 -7.55
CA GLY A 34 -2.40 20.81 -8.00
C GLY A 34 -3.20 19.55 -8.35
N LYS A 35 -2.64 18.34 -8.19
CA LYS A 35 -3.42 17.09 -8.27
C LYS A 35 -4.38 17.02 -7.07
N ASP A 36 -5.62 16.56 -7.33
CA ASP A 36 -6.52 16.18 -6.22
C ASP A 36 -5.98 14.89 -5.59
N GLY A 37 -5.13 15.04 -4.57
CA GLY A 37 -4.41 13.95 -3.93
C GLY A 37 -4.64 13.88 -2.43
N CYS A 38 -4.33 12.72 -1.83
CA CYS A 38 -4.30 12.52 -0.39
C CYS A 38 -3.20 11.55 0.03
N PHE A 39 -2.84 11.63 1.30
CA PHE A 39 -1.83 10.78 1.93
C PHE A 39 -2.28 10.38 3.32
N VAL A 40 -2.02 9.13 3.69
CA VAL A 40 -2.20 8.60 5.05
C VAL A 40 -0.93 7.87 5.46
N LEU A 41 -0.41 8.19 6.66
CA LEU A 41 0.65 7.46 7.35
C LEU A 41 0.09 6.94 8.68
N TYR A 42 0.07 5.63 8.85
CA TYR A 42 -0.40 4.97 10.06
C TYR A 42 0.78 4.33 10.79
N ASP A 43 1.00 4.68 12.06
CA ASP A 43 2.02 4.08 12.91
C ASP A 43 1.49 2.77 13.49
N LEU A 44 2.10 1.64 13.09
CA LEU A 44 1.68 0.30 13.52
C LEU A 44 1.90 0.07 15.02
N LYS A 45 2.96 0.64 15.58
CA LYS A 45 3.29 0.52 17.02
C LYS A 45 2.41 1.41 17.88
N ALA A 46 2.23 2.67 17.48
CA ALA A 46 1.37 3.59 18.21
C ALA A 46 -0.13 3.29 18.02
N GLY A 47 -0.48 2.53 16.97
CA GLY A 47 -1.85 2.14 16.68
C GLY A 47 -2.74 3.30 16.21
N LYS A 48 -2.17 4.33 15.57
CA LYS A 48 -2.88 5.55 15.16
C LYS A 48 -2.33 6.16 13.89
N VAL A 49 -3.12 7.01 13.25
CA VAL A 49 -2.68 7.85 12.15
C VAL A 49 -1.62 8.84 12.68
N ALA A 50 -0.42 8.80 12.10
CA ALA A 50 0.70 9.68 12.42
C ALA A 50 0.68 10.96 11.59
N CYS A 51 0.24 10.87 10.32
CA CYS A 51 0.09 11.99 9.41
C CYS A 51 -1.02 11.72 8.41
N GLN A 52 -1.82 12.74 8.10
CA GLN A 52 -2.85 12.66 7.06
C GLN A 52 -2.95 13.98 6.33
N TYR A 53 -3.07 13.92 5.00
CA TYR A 53 -3.32 15.07 4.13
C TYR A 53 -4.59 14.85 3.31
N ASN A 54 -5.43 15.89 3.19
CA ASN A 54 -6.72 15.89 2.50
C ASN A 54 -7.65 14.78 3.02
N GLU A 55 -8.07 14.93 4.28
CA GLU A 55 -8.92 13.96 4.99
C GLU A 55 -10.20 13.63 4.23
N SER A 56 -10.83 14.62 3.59
CA SER A 56 -12.06 14.42 2.82
C SER A 56 -11.85 13.45 1.65
N ARG A 57 -10.70 13.52 0.97
CA ARG A 57 -10.35 12.56 -0.08
C ARG A 57 -9.98 11.19 0.50
N CYS A 58 -9.30 11.15 1.64
CA CYS A 58 -8.96 9.90 2.31
C CYS A 58 -10.18 9.07 2.71
N GLN A 59 -11.36 9.70 2.86
CA GLN A 59 -12.64 9.07 3.18
C GLN A 59 -13.46 8.69 1.93
N ARG A 60 -13.12 9.22 0.75
CA ARG A 60 -13.85 8.91 -0.49
C ARG A 60 -13.40 7.59 -1.08
N GLU A 61 -14.36 6.83 -1.57
CA GLU A 61 -14.10 5.55 -2.22
C GLU A 61 -13.77 5.72 -3.71
N PHE A 62 -12.75 4.98 -4.17
CA PHE A 62 -12.30 4.91 -5.56
C PHE A 62 -12.09 3.45 -5.96
N ALA A 63 -12.06 3.16 -7.27
CA ALA A 63 -11.71 1.82 -7.71
C ALA A 63 -10.29 1.47 -7.26
N PRO A 64 -10.06 0.32 -6.59
CA PRO A 64 -8.75 -0.07 -6.09
C PRO A 64 -7.75 -0.37 -7.21
N CYS A 65 -8.22 -0.70 -8.37
CA CYS A 65 -7.37 -1.09 -9.49
C CYS A 65 -6.43 -2.24 -9.10
N SER A 66 -5.14 -2.08 -9.37
CA SER A 66 -4.17 -3.14 -9.09
C SER A 66 -3.77 -3.28 -7.61
N THR A 67 -4.20 -2.40 -6.68
CA THR A 67 -4.00 -2.63 -5.23
C THR A 67 -4.82 -3.83 -4.77
N PHE A 68 -5.98 -4.08 -5.39
CA PHE A 68 -6.82 -5.25 -5.12
C PHE A 68 -6.13 -6.60 -5.35
N LYS A 69 -5.01 -6.64 -6.09
CA LYS A 69 -4.23 -7.88 -6.27
C LYS A 69 -3.74 -8.48 -4.95
N ILE A 70 -3.58 -7.67 -3.90
CA ILE A 70 -3.23 -8.15 -2.55
C ILE A 70 -4.36 -9.00 -1.98
N ALA A 71 -5.61 -8.55 -2.10
CA ALA A 71 -6.77 -9.35 -1.69
C ALA A 71 -6.93 -10.61 -2.55
N ILE A 72 -6.74 -10.52 -3.87
CA ILE A 72 -6.75 -11.71 -4.75
C ILE A 72 -5.68 -12.72 -4.34
N ALA A 73 -4.46 -12.26 -3.99
CA ALA A 73 -3.37 -13.13 -3.56
C ALA A 73 -3.73 -13.89 -2.28
N LEU A 74 -4.27 -13.17 -1.27
CA LEU A 74 -4.75 -13.79 -0.02
C LEU A 74 -5.79 -14.87 -0.28
N MET A 75 -6.82 -14.56 -1.07
CA MET A 75 -7.88 -15.52 -1.44
C MET A 75 -7.30 -16.74 -2.18
N ALA A 76 -6.43 -16.50 -3.17
CA ALA A 76 -5.88 -17.53 -4.02
C ALA A 76 -4.92 -18.48 -3.28
N PHE A 77 -4.08 -17.95 -2.38
CA PHE A 77 -3.24 -18.77 -1.52
C PHE A 77 -4.05 -19.54 -0.47
N ASP A 78 -5.07 -18.91 0.11
CA ASP A 78 -5.92 -19.55 1.13
C ASP A 78 -6.76 -20.68 0.54
N LYS A 79 -7.25 -20.53 -0.68
CA LYS A 79 -7.97 -21.58 -1.42
C LYS A 79 -7.07 -22.59 -2.13
N GLY A 80 -5.75 -22.42 -2.06
CA GLY A 80 -4.79 -23.33 -2.70
C GLY A 80 -4.76 -23.27 -4.23
N ILE A 81 -5.38 -22.24 -4.84
CA ILE A 81 -5.28 -21.94 -6.29
C ILE A 81 -3.84 -21.59 -6.64
N LEU A 82 -3.20 -20.76 -5.82
CA LEU A 82 -1.75 -20.54 -5.83
C LEU A 82 -1.11 -21.41 -4.77
N LYS A 83 -0.17 -22.26 -5.19
CA LYS A 83 0.55 -23.17 -4.28
C LYS A 83 1.66 -22.46 -3.53
N ASP A 84 2.39 -21.59 -4.22
CA ASP A 84 3.52 -20.82 -3.70
C ASP A 84 3.80 -19.59 -4.57
N GLU A 85 4.84 -18.84 -4.26
CA GLU A 85 5.31 -17.66 -4.98
C GLU A 85 5.77 -17.95 -6.42
N ASN A 86 6.06 -19.21 -6.77
CA ASN A 86 6.51 -19.65 -8.08
C ASN A 86 5.37 -20.23 -8.94
N THR A 87 4.15 -20.32 -8.39
CA THR A 87 2.99 -20.81 -9.16
C THR A 87 2.83 -20.00 -10.45
N THR A 88 3.03 -20.67 -11.58
CA THR A 88 3.16 -20.04 -12.90
C THR A 88 1.98 -20.37 -13.78
N TYR A 89 1.38 -19.35 -14.41
CA TYR A 89 0.45 -19.50 -15.52
C TYR A 89 1.16 -19.25 -16.84
N LYS A 90 0.86 -20.12 -17.81
CA LYS A 90 1.35 -20.00 -19.18
C LYS A 90 0.71 -18.78 -19.87
N TRP A 91 1.52 -18.02 -20.59
CA TRP A 91 1.04 -16.95 -21.46
C TRP A 91 0.19 -17.55 -22.59
N ASP A 92 -0.87 -16.85 -22.95
CA ASP A 92 -1.83 -17.28 -23.99
C ASP A 92 -1.46 -16.84 -25.41
N GLY A 93 -0.27 -16.22 -25.58
CA GLY A 93 0.19 -15.71 -26.89
C GLY A 93 -0.40 -14.35 -27.30
N VAL A 94 -1.31 -13.78 -26.48
CA VAL A 94 -1.92 -12.48 -26.79
C VAL A 94 -0.97 -11.36 -26.43
N ASP A 95 -0.59 -10.52 -27.42
CA ASP A 95 0.21 -9.33 -27.19
C ASP A 95 -0.61 -8.25 -26.47
N ARG A 96 -0.15 -7.87 -25.27
CA ARG A 96 -0.76 -6.83 -24.43
C ARG A 96 0.06 -5.55 -24.36
N GLY A 97 1.00 -5.37 -25.30
CA GLY A 97 1.82 -4.17 -25.43
C GLY A 97 2.92 -4.01 -24.36
N SER A 98 3.18 -5.05 -23.57
CA SER A 98 4.23 -5.05 -22.55
C SER A 98 5.01 -6.37 -22.53
N PRO A 99 6.34 -6.35 -22.72
CA PRO A 99 7.14 -7.58 -22.64
C PRO A 99 7.01 -8.31 -21.30
N SER A 100 6.82 -7.59 -20.20
CA SER A 100 6.60 -8.18 -18.87
C SER A 100 5.25 -8.88 -18.73
N TRP A 101 4.28 -8.58 -19.60
CA TRP A 101 2.96 -9.22 -19.65
C TRP A 101 2.85 -10.31 -20.72
N ASN A 102 3.75 -10.30 -21.70
CA ASN A 102 3.76 -11.20 -22.86
C ASN A 102 4.72 -12.39 -22.61
N ARG A 103 4.59 -13.03 -21.46
CA ARG A 103 5.40 -14.18 -21.06
C ARG A 103 4.69 -15.03 -20.00
N ASP A 104 5.17 -16.25 -19.81
CA ASP A 104 4.83 -17.05 -18.62
C ASP A 104 5.09 -16.25 -17.35
N THR A 105 4.16 -16.28 -16.42
CA THR A 105 4.17 -15.37 -15.27
C THR A 105 3.99 -16.15 -13.98
N SER A 106 4.93 -16.00 -13.04
CA SER A 106 4.82 -16.51 -11.67
C SER A 106 3.96 -15.60 -10.79
N ALA A 107 3.55 -16.07 -9.60
CA ALA A 107 2.83 -15.25 -8.64
C ALA A 107 3.66 -14.02 -8.19
N THR A 108 4.99 -14.17 -8.05
CA THR A 108 5.91 -13.05 -7.77
C THR A 108 5.92 -12.03 -8.91
N ASP A 109 6.11 -12.47 -10.16
CA ASP A 109 6.11 -11.60 -11.33
C ASP A 109 4.75 -10.93 -11.56
N TRP A 110 3.66 -11.63 -11.25
CA TRP A 110 2.31 -11.08 -11.31
C TRP A 110 2.15 -9.80 -10.48
N LEU A 111 2.55 -9.80 -9.21
CA LEU A 111 2.49 -8.60 -8.37
C LEU A 111 3.52 -7.56 -8.80
N LYS A 112 4.76 -7.98 -9.08
CA LYS A 112 5.86 -7.10 -9.49
C LYS A 112 5.53 -6.28 -10.73
N TYR A 113 5.03 -6.93 -11.77
CA TYR A 113 4.70 -6.27 -13.05
C TYR A 113 3.22 -5.94 -13.18
N SER A 114 2.44 -6.14 -12.12
CA SER A 114 1.00 -5.83 -12.06
C SER A 114 0.18 -6.47 -13.20
N VAL A 115 0.49 -7.73 -13.55
CA VAL A 115 -0.07 -8.44 -14.72
C VAL A 115 -1.56 -8.69 -14.54
N VAL A 116 -2.41 -8.03 -15.33
CA VAL A 116 -3.88 -8.10 -15.18
C VAL A 116 -4.42 -9.47 -15.56
N TRP A 117 -3.98 -10.05 -16.68
CA TRP A 117 -4.51 -11.32 -17.17
C TRP A 117 -4.28 -12.48 -16.17
N TYR A 118 -3.25 -12.41 -15.33
CA TYR A 118 -3.01 -13.39 -14.27
C TYR A 118 -4.12 -13.33 -13.21
N SER A 119 -4.51 -12.12 -12.77
CA SER A 119 -5.67 -11.91 -11.88
C SER A 119 -6.96 -12.44 -12.51
N GLN A 120 -7.17 -12.14 -13.80
CA GLN A 120 -8.35 -12.56 -14.56
C GLN A 120 -8.46 -14.07 -14.75
N ARG A 121 -7.38 -14.82 -14.56
CA ARG A 121 -7.41 -16.30 -14.49
C ARG A 121 -7.73 -16.83 -13.10
N ILE A 122 -7.36 -16.08 -12.04
CA ILE A 122 -7.61 -16.49 -10.65
C ILE A 122 -9.09 -16.24 -10.28
N THR A 123 -9.61 -15.06 -10.55
CA THR A 123 -10.92 -14.65 -10.05
C THR A 123 -12.10 -15.54 -10.51
N PRO A 124 -12.15 -16.08 -11.74
CA PRO A 124 -13.15 -17.07 -12.10
C PRO A 124 -13.00 -18.41 -11.38
N GLN A 125 -11.77 -18.82 -11.01
CA GLN A 125 -11.53 -20.05 -10.24
C GLN A 125 -11.99 -19.89 -8.78
N LEU A 126 -11.90 -18.66 -8.22
CA LEU A 126 -12.46 -18.34 -6.91
C LEU A 126 -13.99 -18.39 -6.95
N GLY A 127 -14.61 -17.86 -8.00
CA GLY A 127 -16.05 -17.74 -8.15
C GLY A 127 -16.66 -16.60 -7.33
N ALA A 128 -17.85 -16.12 -7.74
CA ALA A 128 -18.52 -14.96 -7.13
C ALA A 128 -18.74 -15.13 -5.63
N ALA A 129 -19.41 -16.20 -5.22
CA ALA A 129 -19.76 -16.44 -3.82
C ALA A 129 -18.53 -16.48 -2.88
N THR A 130 -17.42 -17.04 -3.35
CA THR A 130 -16.15 -17.04 -2.58
C THR A 130 -15.59 -15.64 -2.44
N ILE A 131 -15.56 -14.85 -3.53
CA ILE A 131 -15.04 -13.48 -3.50
C ILE A 131 -15.89 -12.61 -2.59
N GLU A 132 -17.22 -12.68 -2.69
CA GLU A 132 -18.17 -11.96 -1.82
C GLU A 132 -17.96 -12.28 -0.33
N ASP A 133 -17.80 -13.56 0.01
CA ASP A 133 -17.51 -14.01 1.38
C ASP A 133 -16.20 -13.41 1.93
N TYR A 134 -15.14 -13.42 1.11
CA TYR A 134 -13.87 -12.81 1.52
C TYR A 134 -13.93 -11.29 1.61
N LEU A 135 -14.59 -10.60 0.68
CA LEU A 135 -14.76 -9.15 0.74
C LEU A 135 -15.51 -8.74 2.01
N ALA A 136 -16.55 -9.51 2.41
CA ALA A 136 -17.26 -9.30 3.66
C ALA A 136 -16.35 -9.54 4.88
N LYS A 137 -15.58 -10.63 4.90
CA LYS A 137 -14.65 -10.98 5.98
C LYS A 137 -13.49 -9.99 6.12
N PHE A 138 -13.01 -9.43 5.00
CA PHE A 138 -11.94 -8.44 5.00
C PHE A 138 -12.44 -7.05 5.35
N ASP A 139 -13.76 -6.83 5.29
CA ASP A 139 -14.38 -5.51 5.37
C ASP A 139 -13.84 -4.57 4.29
N TYR A 140 -13.82 -5.05 3.04
CA TYR A 140 -13.12 -4.41 1.93
C TYR A 140 -14.08 -3.50 1.14
N GLY A 141 -14.05 -2.20 1.43
CA GLY A 141 -14.79 -1.17 0.72
C GLY A 141 -16.27 -1.49 0.54
N ASN A 142 -16.85 -1.11 -0.59
CA ASN A 142 -18.28 -1.32 -0.90
C ASN A 142 -18.66 -2.77 -1.25
N ARG A 143 -17.70 -3.67 -1.42
CA ARG A 143 -17.89 -5.11 -1.70
C ARG A 143 -18.64 -5.44 -3.00
N ASP A 144 -18.79 -4.47 -3.91
CA ASP A 144 -19.58 -4.62 -5.13
C ASP A 144 -18.76 -5.27 -6.26
N ILE A 145 -19.12 -6.53 -6.60
CA ILE A 145 -18.49 -7.30 -7.69
C ILE A 145 -19.37 -7.36 -8.94
N SER A 146 -20.46 -6.60 -9.03
CA SER A 146 -21.42 -6.63 -10.16
C SER A 146 -20.80 -6.26 -11.51
N GLY A 147 -19.63 -5.62 -11.52
CA GLY A 147 -18.86 -5.31 -12.74
C GLY A 147 -18.25 -6.52 -13.46
N GLY A 148 -18.52 -7.74 -12.95
CA GLY A 148 -18.06 -9.01 -13.52
C GLY A 148 -16.73 -9.51 -12.99
N LEU A 149 -16.59 -10.83 -12.85
CA LEU A 149 -15.50 -11.52 -12.15
C LEU A 149 -14.10 -11.17 -12.63
N THR A 150 -13.94 -10.69 -13.84
CA THR A 150 -12.63 -10.35 -14.41
C THR A 150 -12.33 -8.85 -14.42
N ASN A 151 -13.30 -7.99 -14.02
CA ASN A 151 -13.18 -6.53 -14.21
C ASN A 151 -13.65 -5.68 -13.02
N PHE A 152 -14.38 -6.22 -12.06
CA PHE A 152 -15.05 -5.42 -11.01
C PHE A 152 -14.11 -4.48 -10.24
N TRP A 153 -12.81 -4.76 -10.17
CA TRP A 153 -11.80 -3.93 -9.51
C TRP A 153 -11.05 -2.95 -10.46
N LEU A 154 -11.21 -3.08 -11.79
CA LEU A 154 -10.46 -2.34 -12.81
C LEU A 154 -11.18 -1.05 -13.23
N GLY A 155 -11.35 -0.09 -12.31
CA GLY A 155 -12.09 1.14 -12.61
C GLY A 155 -13.60 0.92 -12.73
N SER A 156 -14.14 -0.16 -12.17
CA SER A 156 -15.53 -0.59 -12.27
C SER A 156 -16.28 -0.42 -10.94
N THR A 157 -17.01 -1.43 -10.48
CA THR A 157 -17.99 -1.31 -9.38
C THR A 157 -17.39 -1.38 -7.99
N LEU A 158 -16.34 -2.18 -7.78
CA LEU A 158 -15.65 -2.24 -6.49
C LEU A 158 -14.95 -0.91 -6.18
N LYS A 159 -15.20 -0.39 -4.99
CA LYS A 159 -14.62 0.87 -4.50
C LYS A 159 -14.10 0.66 -3.08
N ILE A 160 -13.07 1.42 -2.75
CA ILE A 160 -12.46 1.48 -1.40
C ILE A 160 -11.84 2.86 -1.20
N SER A 161 -11.85 3.35 0.03
CA SER A 161 -11.17 4.59 0.39
C SER A 161 -9.71 4.35 0.83
N PRO A 162 -8.84 5.36 0.79
CA PRO A 162 -7.49 5.28 1.35
C PRO A 162 -7.45 4.85 2.83
N ASN A 163 -8.40 5.31 3.63
CA ASN A 163 -8.50 4.90 5.03
C ASN A 163 -8.84 3.41 5.18
N GLU A 164 -9.77 2.89 4.37
CA GLU A 164 -10.12 1.46 4.38
C GLU A 164 -8.97 0.58 3.84
N GLU A 165 -8.20 1.05 2.85
CA GLU A 165 -6.98 0.35 2.43
C GLU A 165 -5.98 0.25 3.59
N ILE A 166 -5.78 1.31 4.39
CA ILE A 166 -4.93 1.26 5.60
C ILE A 166 -5.48 0.24 6.60
N GLU A 167 -6.78 0.19 6.84
CA GLU A 167 -7.39 -0.79 7.75
C GLU A 167 -7.21 -2.24 7.25
N PHE A 168 -7.37 -2.48 5.94
CA PHE A 168 -7.11 -3.78 5.33
C PHE A 168 -5.64 -4.20 5.46
N TRP A 169 -4.69 -3.30 5.14
CA TRP A 169 -3.27 -3.56 5.27
C TRP A 169 -2.85 -3.75 6.74
N LYS A 170 -3.46 -3.03 7.67
CA LYS A 170 -3.25 -3.22 9.12
C LYS A 170 -3.59 -4.63 9.55
N LYS A 171 -4.78 -5.11 9.16
CA LYS A 171 -5.19 -6.49 9.44
C LYS A 171 -4.22 -7.52 8.82
N LEU A 172 -3.74 -7.27 7.60
CA LEU A 172 -2.74 -8.12 6.94
C LEU A 172 -1.42 -8.14 7.73
N TRP A 173 -0.86 -6.96 8.07
CA TRP A 173 0.44 -6.89 8.74
C TRP A 173 0.40 -7.46 10.16
N ARG A 174 -0.71 -7.30 10.87
CA ARG A 174 -0.93 -7.87 12.20
C ARG A 174 -1.33 -9.34 12.19
N ASN A 175 -1.48 -9.96 11.01
CA ASN A 175 -1.98 -11.33 10.83
C ASN A 175 -3.40 -11.55 11.41
N GLU A 176 -4.26 -10.56 11.29
CA GLU A 176 -5.63 -10.54 11.82
C GLU A 176 -6.69 -10.83 10.74
N LEU A 177 -6.30 -10.97 9.46
CA LEU A 177 -7.25 -11.35 8.42
C LEU A 177 -7.72 -12.79 8.59
N PRO A 178 -9.00 -13.10 8.35
CA PRO A 178 -9.56 -14.43 8.54
C PRO A 178 -9.22 -15.37 7.37
N VAL A 179 -7.93 -15.57 7.17
CA VAL A 179 -7.31 -16.50 6.21
C VAL A 179 -6.18 -17.25 6.90
N SER A 180 -5.68 -18.33 6.29
CA SER A 180 -4.57 -19.07 6.86
C SER A 180 -3.31 -18.21 7.02
N GLN A 181 -2.54 -18.46 8.07
CA GLN A 181 -1.24 -17.81 8.29
C GLN A 181 -0.31 -17.99 7.08
N ARG A 182 -0.41 -19.15 6.41
CA ARG A 182 0.34 -19.43 5.18
C ARG A 182 -0.03 -18.46 4.06
N ALA A 183 -1.33 -18.17 3.87
CA ALA A 183 -1.79 -17.23 2.84
C ALA A 183 -1.25 -15.82 3.10
N MET A 184 -1.30 -15.34 4.35
CA MET A 184 -0.74 -14.04 4.73
C MET A 184 0.77 -13.99 4.51
N THR A 185 1.52 -15.01 4.92
CA THR A 185 2.98 -15.07 4.76
C THR A 185 3.38 -15.06 3.28
N LEU A 186 2.73 -15.88 2.44
CA LEU A 186 3.03 -15.93 1.01
C LEU A 186 2.62 -14.64 0.30
N THR A 187 1.51 -14.02 0.67
CA THR A 187 1.10 -12.73 0.12
C THR A 187 2.13 -11.65 0.44
N LYS A 188 2.54 -11.50 1.70
CA LYS A 188 3.59 -10.55 2.09
C LYS A 188 4.89 -10.79 1.32
N LYS A 189 5.29 -12.06 1.13
CA LYS A 189 6.51 -12.45 0.43
C LYS A 189 6.57 -11.98 -1.03
N ILE A 190 5.43 -11.92 -1.72
CA ILE A 190 5.38 -11.56 -3.14
C ILE A 190 5.05 -10.07 -3.39
N ILE A 191 4.81 -9.27 -2.34
CA ILE A 191 4.64 -7.82 -2.49
C ILE A 191 5.98 -7.24 -2.97
N PRO A 192 5.99 -6.44 -4.06
CA PRO A 192 7.19 -5.74 -4.49
C PRO A 192 7.75 -4.87 -3.36
N MET A 193 9.09 -4.85 -3.23
CA MET A 193 9.76 -4.10 -2.16
C MET A 193 10.97 -3.37 -2.75
N GLU A 194 11.15 -2.14 -2.32
CA GLU A 194 12.32 -1.30 -2.59
C GLU A 194 13.04 -0.96 -1.30
N ILE A 195 14.35 -0.72 -1.41
CA ILE A 195 15.20 -0.34 -0.27
C ILE A 195 15.78 1.05 -0.58
N SER A 196 15.52 2.00 0.30
CA SER A 196 16.06 3.35 0.19
C SER A 196 17.56 3.41 0.47
N PRO A 197 18.25 4.47 0.03
CA PRO A 197 19.65 4.69 0.39
C PRO A 197 19.89 4.76 1.90
N ALA A 198 18.89 5.15 2.67
CA ALA A 198 18.94 5.19 4.14
C ALA A 198 18.71 3.81 4.81
N GLY A 199 18.40 2.77 4.00
CA GLY A 199 18.16 1.41 4.45
C GLY A 199 16.74 1.13 4.93
N ALA A 200 15.78 2.04 4.71
CA ALA A 200 14.37 1.78 4.91
C ALA A 200 13.83 0.87 3.81
N THR A 201 12.91 -0.04 4.13
CA THR A 201 12.24 -0.89 3.16
C THR A 201 10.80 -0.44 2.95
N LEU A 202 10.39 -0.28 1.69
CA LEU A 202 9.03 0.07 1.30
C LEU A 202 8.45 -1.05 0.44
N ALA A 203 7.60 -1.88 1.04
CA ALA A 203 6.87 -2.94 0.34
C ALA A 203 5.48 -2.43 -0.03
N GLY A 204 5.13 -2.42 -1.32
CA GLY A 204 3.88 -1.78 -1.71
C GLY A 204 3.30 -2.26 -3.02
N LYS A 205 2.08 -1.77 -3.29
CA LYS A 205 1.37 -2.06 -4.53
C LYS A 205 0.79 -0.80 -5.15
N THR A 206 1.12 -0.60 -6.41
CA THR A 206 0.56 0.46 -7.24
C THR A 206 -0.81 0.06 -7.82
N GLY A 207 -1.66 1.05 -8.06
CA GLY A 207 -2.91 0.90 -8.80
C GLY A 207 -3.06 2.03 -9.82
N SER A 208 -3.53 1.70 -11.03
CA SER A 208 -3.70 2.69 -12.10
C SER A 208 -5.03 2.49 -12.81
N HIS A 209 -5.74 3.58 -13.04
CA HIS A 209 -6.83 3.67 -13.98
C HIS A 209 -6.67 4.94 -14.80
N SER A 210 -6.99 4.87 -16.09
CA SER A 210 -6.99 6.05 -16.95
C SER A 210 -8.02 5.94 -18.06
N THR A 211 -8.58 7.07 -18.41
CA THR A 211 -9.46 7.25 -19.55
C THR A 211 -8.90 8.34 -20.46
N LYS A 212 -9.65 8.72 -21.49
CA LYS A 212 -9.29 9.86 -22.35
C LYS A 212 -9.34 11.21 -21.63
N THR A 213 -10.02 11.28 -20.49
CA THR A 213 -10.32 12.55 -19.79
C THR A 213 -9.83 12.59 -18.34
N ASN A 214 -9.50 11.46 -17.75
CA ASN A 214 -9.06 11.42 -16.35
C ASN A 214 -8.04 10.31 -16.08
N SER A 215 -7.36 10.44 -14.95
CA SER A 215 -6.46 9.44 -14.41
C SER A 215 -6.64 9.30 -12.90
N LEU A 216 -6.40 8.09 -12.40
CA LEU A 216 -6.44 7.72 -10.98
C LEU A 216 -5.20 6.89 -10.64
N GLY A 217 -4.44 7.34 -9.67
CA GLY A 217 -3.24 6.67 -9.17
C GLY A 217 -3.36 6.27 -7.72
N TRP A 218 -2.84 5.08 -7.41
CA TRP A 218 -2.74 4.52 -6.08
C TRP A 218 -1.33 4.02 -5.78
N PHE A 219 -0.89 4.22 -4.56
CA PHE A 219 0.15 3.42 -3.92
C PHE A 219 -0.27 3.12 -2.49
N VAL A 220 -0.22 1.86 -2.10
CA VAL A 220 -0.46 1.42 -0.72
C VAL A 220 0.67 0.49 -0.31
N GLY A 221 1.24 0.70 0.89
CA GLY A 221 2.44 -0.03 1.29
C GLY A 221 2.69 -0.08 2.79
N HIS A 222 3.70 -0.88 3.12
CA HIS A 222 4.31 -1.02 4.44
C HIS A 222 5.73 -0.48 4.38
N LEU A 223 6.03 0.45 5.25
CA LEU A 223 7.36 1.03 5.44
C LEU A 223 7.95 0.48 6.75
N ASP A 224 9.14 -0.09 6.66
CA ASP A 224 9.99 -0.44 7.81
C ASP A 224 11.25 0.40 7.77
N CYS A 225 11.47 1.21 8.80
CA CYS A 225 12.58 2.14 8.90
C CYS A 225 13.09 2.26 10.35
N LYS A 226 14.17 3.01 10.57
CA LYS A 226 14.77 3.17 11.89
C LYS A 226 13.83 3.76 12.95
N GLN A 227 12.85 4.56 12.50
CA GLN A 227 11.86 5.21 13.36
C GLN A 227 10.71 4.28 13.76
N GLY A 228 10.47 3.19 13.01
CA GLY A 228 9.42 2.21 13.26
C GLY A 228 8.80 1.66 11.99
N GLU A 229 7.68 0.97 12.16
CA GLU A 229 6.89 0.38 11.09
C GLU A 229 5.61 1.18 10.86
N TYR A 230 5.34 1.49 9.59
CA TYR A 230 4.20 2.30 9.18
C TYR A 230 3.46 1.67 8.00
N LEU A 231 2.19 2.01 7.88
CA LEU A 231 1.43 1.79 6.66
C LEU A 231 1.21 3.13 5.96
N VAL A 232 1.28 3.12 4.65
CA VAL A 232 1.11 4.31 3.83
C VAL A 232 0.05 4.10 2.77
N ALA A 233 -0.73 5.13 2.47
CA ALA A 233 -1.62 5.14 1.33
C ALA A 233 -1.54 6.51 0.65
N VAL A 234 -1.30 6.51 -0.67
CA VAL A 234 -1.42 7.66 -1.56
C VAL A 234 -2.48 7.35 -2.59
N ASN A 235 -3.40 8.29 -2.75
CA ASN A 235 -4.35 8.28 -3.85
C ASN A 235 -4.43 9.65 -4.48
N TYR A 236 -4.45 9.73 -5.81
CA TYR A 236 -4.68 10.99 -6.50
C TYR A 236 -5.51 10.81 -7.76
N GLY A 237 -6.17 11.90 -8.19
CA GLY A 237 -6.86 11.99 -9.46
C GLY A 237 -6.49 13.27 -10.22
N GLU A 238 -6.63 13.22 -11.53
CA GLU A 238 -6.52 14.36 -12.42
C GLU A 238 -7.59 14.28 -13.51
N ASP A 239 -8.19 15.44 -13.87
CA ASP A 239 -9.16 15.57 -14.96
C ASP A 239 -8.46 15.69 -16.32
N LYS A 240 -7.50 14.83 -16.55
CA LYS A 240 -6.74 14.68 -17.80
C LYS A 240 -6.16 13.27 -17.90
N PRO A 241 -5.87 12.78 -19.11
CA PRO A 241 -5.15 11.52 -19.28
C PRO A 241 -3.73 11.65 -18.73
N PRO A 242 -3.10 10.55 -18.32
CA PRO A 242 -1.69 10.56 -17.92
C PRO A 242 -0.81 10.95 -19.13
N ALA A 243 0.37 11.50 -18.85
CA ALA A 243 1.38 11.74 -19.88
C ALA A 243 1.74 10.41 -20.59
N ARG A 244 2.18 10.52 -21.84
CA ARG A 244 2.56 9.34 -22.63
C ARG A 244 3.60 8.49 -21.87
N ASN A 245 3.39 7.21 -21.85
CA ASN A 245 4.22 6.21 -21.15
C ASN A 245 4.30 6.42 -19.62
N THR A 246 3.30 7.10 -19.02
CA THR A 246 3.22 7.29 -17.58
C THR A 246 2.04 6.49 -17.03
N TYR A 247 2.31 5.71 -15.97
CA TYR A 247 1.26 4.99 -15.25
C TYR A 247 0.93 5.73 -13.97
N PRO A 248 -0.35 6.11 -13.74
CA PRO A 248 -0.76 6.87 -12.55
C PRO A 248 -0.30 6.26 -11.22
N GLY A 249 -0.28 4.93 -11.12
CA GLY A 249 0.21 4.24 -9.92
C GLY A 249 1.69 4.48 -9.64
N MET A 250 2.54 4.54 -10.67
CA MET A 250 3.96 4.87 -10.50
C MET A 250 4.15 6.34 -10.05
N VAL A 251 3.27 7.23 -10.51
CA VAL A 251 3.28 8.62 -10.01
C VAL A 251 2.88 8.66 -8.54
N ALA A 252 1.86 7.91 -8.13
CA ALA A 252 1.45 7.82 -6.73
C ALA A 252 2.57 7.27 -5.84
N GLU A 253 3.32 6.26 -6.31
CA GLU A 253 4.49 5.70 -5.64
C GLU A 253 5.59 6.76 -5.45
N LYS A 254 5.94 7.51 -6.49
CA LYS A 254 6.93 8.60 -6.40
C LYS A 254 6.47 9.76 -5.51
N LEU A 255 5.18 10.06 -5.47
CA LEU A 255 4.62 11.02 -4.51
C LEU A 255 4.80 10.51 -3.08
N CYS A 256 4.54 9.21 -2.84
CA CYS A 256 4.75 8.58 -1.54
C CYS A 256 6.21 8.67 -1.10
N GLU A 257 7.15 8.24 -1.94
CA GLU A 257 8.59 8.30 -1.66
C GLU A 257 9.01 9.74 -1.29
N LYS A 258 8.64 10.74 -2.09
CA LYS A 258 8.97 12.13 -1.82
C LYS A 258 8.41 12.63 -0.49
N ILE A 259 7.18 12.24 -0.13
CA ILE A 259 6.59 12.59 1.17
C ILE A 259 7.40 11.96 2.30
N LEU A 260 7.73 10.68 2.17
CA LEU A 260 8.50 9.95 3.19
C LEU A 260 9.94 10.46 3.34
N GLU A 261 10.58 10.88 2.25
CA GLU A 261 11.89 11.56 2.26
C GLU A 261 11.83 12.90 3.03
N GLU A 262 10.83 13.76 2.75
CA GLU A 262 10.64 15.02 3.49
C GLU A 262 10.35 14.79 4.98
N MET A 263 9.71 13.65 5.31
CA MET A 263 9.50 13.20 6.70
C MET A 263 10.75 12.56 7.31
N GLN A 264 11.83 12.35 6.55
CA GLN A 264 13.06 11.65 6.96
C GLN A 264 12.81 10.18 7.38
N LEU A 265 11.84 9.52 6.73
CA LEU A 265 11.48 8.12 6.99
C LEU A 265 11.99 7.17 5.90
N TYR A 266 12.44 7.70 4.73
CA TYR A 266 12.80 6.89 3.58
C TYR A 266 14.08 7.35 2.88
#